data_26050938e15244492a70b6c43c05b77e
#
_entry.id   26050938e15244492a70b6c43c05b77e
#
_cell.length_a   1.000
_cell.length_b   1.000
_cell.length_c   1.000
_cell.angle_alpha   90.00
_cell.angle_beta   90.00
_cell.angle_gamma   90.00
#
_symmetry.space_group_name_H-M   'P 1'
#
loop_
_entity.id
_entity.type
_entity.pdbx_description
1 polymer ?
#
loop_
_entity_poly.entity_id
_entity_poly.type
_entity_poly.pdbx_seq_one_letter_code
_entity_poly.pdbx_strand_id
1 'polypeptide(L)'
;MSLDLVAARVVEALSRGHALFSPAPVDAGGQVAGSAATLAAVSDRVSSSMRTLDARGELARSYGVLGQQLSGRLSKTAGLDARLSRLLGDAADAEARGHRQSGNVVNAAAGDIARTAPYTNTAAGQLARLRALRDLVSEQRQVIAASKAHSAELAAAVRQLTYKDAPVQALDHDLPQSPAPREDPPHGKDPRYWIDVRKVIYIPEVTPAPPNYEQIGPDMWHPTPST
;
A
#
# COMPACT_ATOMS: atom_id res chain seq x y z
N MET A 1 -28.46 23.52 -31.22
CA MET A 1 -27.14 23.06 -30.74
C MET A 1 -26.33 22.67 -31.96
N SER A 2 -25.12 23.18 -32.12
CA SER A 2 -24.27 22.77 -33.24
C SER A 2 -23.67 21.37 -32.92
N LEU A 3 -23.49 20.55 -33.94
CA LEU A 3 -22.90 19.21 -33.83
C LEU A 3 -21.47 19.27 -33.26
N ASP A 4 -20.74 20.33 -33.56
CA ASP A 4 -19.38 20.56 -33.08
C ASP A 4 -19.36 20.80 -31.54
N LEU A 5 -20.37 21.49 -31.02
CA LEU A 5 -20.51 21.64 -29.58
C LEU A 5 -20.75 20.29 -28.87
N VAL A 6 -21.59 19.44 -29.47
CA VAL A 6 -21.83 18.08 -28.96
C VAL A 6 -20.54 17.25 -28.98
N ALA A 7 -19.82 17.28 -30.11
CA ALA A 7 -18.54 16.58 -30.24
C ALA A 7 -17.51 17.05 -29.21
N ALA A 8 -17.37 18.36 -29.01
CA ALA A 8 -16.48 18.92 -28.02
C ALA A 8 -16.82 18.44 -26.58
N ARG A 9 -18.10 18.41 -26.25
CA ARG A 9 -18.57 17.91 -24.95
C ARG A 9 -18.31 16.42 -24.76
N VAL A 10 -18.46 15.61 -25.81
CA VAL A 10 -18.14 14.19 -25.76
C VAL A 10 -16.65 13.98 -25.54
N VAL A 11 -15.80 14.67 -26.30
CA VAL A 11 -14.34 14.58 -26.11
C VAL A 11 -13.94 15.00 -24.70
N GLU A 12 -14.51 16.07 -24.16
CA GLU A 12 -14.27 16.47 -22.77
C GLU A 12 -14.68 15.38 -21.77
N ALA A 13 -15.84 14.75 -21.97
CA ALA A 13 -16.29 13.65 -21.11
C ALA A 13 -15.38 12.42 -21.20
N LEU A 14 -14.93 12.04 -22.40
CA LEU A 14 -13.99 10.94 -22.62
C LEU A 14 -12.64 11.23 -21.97
N SER A 15 -12.12 12.46 -22.09
CA SER A 15 -10.87 12.90 -21.47
C SER A 15 -10.95 12.87 -19.94
N ARG A 16 -12.08 13.28 -19.36
CA ARG A 16 -12.33 13.13 -17.92
C ARG A 16 -12.37 11.65 -17.50
N GLY A 17 -12.99 10.79 -18.30
CA GLY A 17 -12.98 9.34 -18.07
C GLY A 17 -11.59 8.75 -18.13
N HIS A 18 -10.74 9.23 -19.05
CA HIS A 18 -9.34 8.82 -19.14
C HIS A 18 -8.51 9.29 -17.94
N ALA A 19 -8.77 10.47 -17.44
CA ALA A 19 -8.08 11.03 -16.27
C ALA A 19 -8.36 10.26 -14.95
N LEU A 20 -9.32 9.31 -14.94
CA LEU A 20 -9.52 8.42 -13.81
C LEU A 20 -8.43 7.36 -13.68
N PHE A 21 -7.65 7.12 -14.74
CA PHE A 21 -6.58 6.15 -14.77
C PHE A 21 -5.22 6.84 -14.60
N SER A 22 -4.39 6.32 -13.70
CA SER A 22 -3.05 6.85 -13.50
C SER A 22 -2.15 6.57 -14.71
N PRO A 23 -1.39 7.56 -15.21
CA PRO A 23 -0.41 7.34 -16.27
C PRO A 23 0.80 6.52 -15.81
N ALA A 24 1.09 6.53 -14.51
CA ALA A 24 2.21 5.81 -13.90
C ALA A 24 1.74 5.14 -12.60
N PRO A 25 1.30 3.88 -12.64
CA PRO A 25 0.94 3.15 -11.43
C PRO A 25 2.17 2.98 -10.52
N VAL A 26 1.96 3.14 -9.22
CA VAL A 26 3.03 2.97 -8.22
C VAL A 26 3.38 1.49 -8.09
N ASP A 27 4.67 1.15 -8.13
CA ASP A 27 5.16 -0.21 -7.85
C ASP A 27 5.19 -0.50 -6.34
N ALA A 28 4.01 -0.53 -5.73
CA ALA A 28 3.86 -0.95 -4.35
C ALA A 28 4.09 -2.47 -4.19
N GLY A 29 3.87 -3.24 -5.26
CA GLY A 29 4.08 -4.69 -5.26
C GLY A 29 5.53 -5.06 -5.03
N GLY A 30 6.47 -4.39 -5.70
CA GLY A 30 7.91 -4.62 -5.55
C GLY A 30 8.41 -4.34 -4.14
N GLN A 31 7.92 -3.30 -3.49
CA GLN A 31 8.28 -2.98 -2.10
C GLN A 31 7.85 -4.09 -1.13
N VAL A 32 6.62 -4.59 -1.26
CA VAL A 32 6.09 -5.68 -0.42
C VAL A 32 6.80 -7.00 -0.73
N ALA A 33 7.18 -7.25 -1.99
CA ALA A 33 7.98 -8.42 -2.35
C ALA A 33 9.34 -8.42 -1.64
N GLY A 34 9.99 -7.27 -1.51
CA GLY A 34 11.23 -7.10 -0.75
C GLY A 34 11.05 -7.45 0.73
N SER A 35 9.95 -7.04 1.36
CA SER A 35 9.61 -7.42 2.73
C SER A 35 9.43 -8.92 2.87
N ALA A 36 8.65 -9.55 1.98
CA ALA A 36 8.44 -11.00 1.98
C ALA A 36 9.75 -11.78 1.89
N ALA A 37 10.65 -11.37 0.99
CA ALA A 37 11.97 -12.00 0.82
C ALA A 37 12.83 -11.86 2.08
N THR A 38 12.83 -10.69 2.70
CA THR A 38 13.57 -10.43 3.95
C THR A 38 13.06 -11.31 5.08
N LEU A 39 11.74 -11.41 5.27
CA LEU A 39 11.13 -12.26 6.30
C LEU A 39 11.43 -13.74 6.08
N ALA A 40 11.41 -14.20 4.84
CA ALA A 40 11.79 -15.57 4.48
C ALA A 40 13.26 -15.86 4.83
N ALA A 41 14.16 -14.94 4.46
CA ALA A 41 15.59 -15.08 4.78
C ALA A 41 15.87 -15.08 6.31
N VAL A 42 15.13 -14.27 7.07
CA VAL A 42 15.23 -14.28 8.54
C VAL A 42 14.71 -15.59 9.11
N SER A 43 13.60 -16.13 8.61
CA SER A 43 13.04 -17.43 8.99
C SER A 43 14.05 -18.56 8.77
N ASP A 44 14.70 -18.57 7.60
CA ASP A 44 15.73 -19.57 7.27
C ASP A 44 16.96 -19.45 8.18
N ARG A 45 17.37 -18.22 8.51
CA ARG A 45 18.49 -17.96 9.42
C ARG A 45 18.18 -18.42 10.83
N VAL A 46 16.97 -18.16 11.33
CA VAL A 46 16.51 -18.68 12.64
C VAL A 46 16.55 -20.20 12.64
N SER A 47 16.00 -20.84 11.62
CA SER A 47 15.96 -22.30 11.49
C SER A 47 17.37 -22.92 11.40
N SER A 48 18.30 -22.24 10.74
CA SER A 48 19.71 -22.67 10.64
C SER A 48 20.44 -22.52 11.97
N SER A 49 20.27 -21.39 12.65
CA SER A 49 20.87 -21.15 13.97
C SER A 49 20.38 -22.17 15.00
N MET A 50 19.11 -22.56 14.95
CA MET A 50 18.56 -23.59 15.84
C MET A 50 19.19 -24.97 15.59
N ARG A 51 19.53 -25.32 14.37
CA ARG A 51 20.20 -26.60 14.06
C ARG A 51 21.66 -26.65 14.49
N THR A 52 22.32 -25.50 14.60
CA THR A 52 23.73 -25.40 15.01
C THR A 52 23.89 -25.24 16.53
N LEU A 53 22.81 -24.99 17.27
CA LEU A 53 22.85 -24.92 18.74
C LEU A 53 23.11 -26.31 19.36
N ASP A 54 24.35 -26.53 19.82
CA ASP A 54 24.71 -27.71 20.61
C ASP A 54 24.31 -27.51 22.09
N ALA A 55 23.06 -27.21 22.33
CA ALA A 55 22.51 -27.07 23.66
C ALA A 55 21.85 -28.39 24.10
N ARG A 56 22.01 -28.76 25.35
CA ARG A 56 21.46 -30.01 25.93
C ARG A 56 20.52 -29.67 27.08
N GLY A 57 19.57 -30.58 27.35
CA GLY A 57 18.66 -30.46 28.46
C GLY A 57 17.37 -29.70 28.18
N GLU A 58 16.71 -29.26 29.23
CA GLU A 58 15.38 -28.63 29.15
C GLU A 58 15.41 -27.25 28.48
N LEU A 59 16.47 -26.49 28.69
CA LEU A 59 16.71 -25.21 28.07
C LEU A 59 16.76 -25.32 26.53
N ALA A 60 17.48 -26.35 26.03
CA ALA A 60 17.56 -26.62 24.59
C ALA A 60 16.19 -26.94 23.98
N ARG A 61 15.37 -27.70 24.70
CA ARG A 61 14.01 -28.03 24.26
C ARG A 61 13.13 -26.78 24.20
N SER A 62 13.19 -25.92 25.21
CA SER A 62 12.43 -24.68 25.26
C SER A 62 12.83 -23.71 24.12
N TYR A 63 14.13 -23.53 23.90
CA TYR A 63 14.62 -22.74 22.75
C TYR A 63 14.22 -23.36 21.41
N GLY A 64 14.23 -24.68 21.29
CA GLY A 64 13.79 -25.39 20.10
C GLY A 64 12.33 -25.10 19.75
N VAL A 65 11.43 -25.16 20.70
CA VAL A 65 10.02 -24.88 20.55
C VAL A 65 9.81 -23.40 20.16
N LEU A 66 10.47 -22.48 20.86
CA LEU A 66 10.37 -21.04 20.56
C LEU A 66 10.87 -20.71 19.14
N GLY A 67 12.01 -21.27 18.76
CA GLY A 67 12.57 -21.07 17.42
C GLY A 67 11.68 -21.61 16.31
N GLN A 68 11.07 -22.78 16.51
CA GLN A 68 10.10 -23.32 15.55
C GLN A 68 8.85 -22.45 15.43
N GLN A 69 8.33 -21.97 16.55
CA GLN A 69 7.18 -21.05 16.56
C GLN A 69 7.50 -19.74 15.84
N LEU A 70 8.67 -19.16 16.13
CA LEU A 70 9.11 -17.91 15.48
C LEU A 70 9.29 -18.10 13.97
N SER A 71 10.02 -19.15 13.57
CA SER A 71 10.22 -19.48 12.15
C SER A 71 8.88 -19.70 11.44
N GLY A 72 7.96 -20.45 12.05
CA GLY A 72 6.63 -20.68 11.50
C GLY A 72 5.82 -19.38 11.31
N ARG A 73 5.89 -18.47 12.30
CA ARG A 73 5.22 -17.15 12.19
C ARG A 73 5.85 -16.29 11.10
N LEU A 74 7.16 -16.22 11.02
CA LEU A 74 7.88 -15.47 9.99
C LEU A 74 7.55 -16.00 8.59
N SER A 75 7.56 -17.31 8.39
CA SER A 75 7.19 -17.94 7.12
C SER A 75 5.74 -17.64 6.72
N LYS A 76 4.82 -17.67 7.70
CA LYS A 76 3.41 -17.34 7.47
C LYS A 76 3.25 -15.87 7.03
N THR A 77 3.92 -14.95 7.72
CA THR A 77 3.89 -13.51 7.37
C THR A 77 4.52 -13.27 5.99
N ALA A 78 5.67 -13.88 5.70
CA ALA A 78 6.30 -13.82 4.37
C ALA A 78 5.35 -14.32 3.26
N GLY A 79 4.60 -15.38 3.52
CA GLY A 79 3.58 -15.90 2.61
C GLY A 79 2.43 -14.92 2.38
N LEU A 80 1.99 -14.20 3.41
CA LEU A 80 0.96 -13.17 3.29
C LEU A 80 1.47 -11.97 2.51
N ASP A 81 2.67 -11.49 2.79
CA ASP A 81 3.31 -10.40 2.07
C ASP A 81 3.53 -10.75 0.60
N ALA A 82 3.93 -11.97 0.28
CA ALA A 82 4.07 -12.44 -1.09
C ALA A 82 2.71 -12.49 -1.84
N ARG A 83 1.61 -12.78 -1.12
CA ARG A 83 0.27 -12.70 -1.71
C ARG A 83 -0.17 -11.26 -1.92
N LEU A 84 0.07 -10.39 -0.95
CA LEU A 84 -0.22 -8.96 -1.06
C LEU A 84 0.55 -8.32 -2.21
N SER A 85 1.86 -8.64 -2.35
CA SER A 85 2.69 -8.19 -3.46
C SER A 85 2.08 -8.53 -4.82
N ARG A 86 1.60 -9.76 -5.00
CA ARG A 86 0.94 -10.19 -6.25
C ARG A 86 -0.34 -9.39 -6.51
N LEU A 87 -1.20 -9.22 -5.50
CA LEU A 87 -2.43 -8.45 -5.65
C LEU A 87 -2.16 -6.98 -6.01
N LEU A 88 -1.10 -6.38 -5.46
CA LEU A 88 -0.67 -5.02 -5.81
C LEU A 88 -0.11 -4.95 -7.23
N GLY A 89 0.64 -5.97 -7.67
CA GLY A 89 1.09 -6.09 -9.06
C GLY A 89 -0.09 -6.20 -10.03
N ASP A 90 -1.05 -7.07 -9.73
CA ASP A 90 -2.27 -7.23 -10.54
C ASP A 90 -3.07 -5.91 -10.61
N ALA A 91 -3.11 -5.14 -9.52
CA ALA A 91 -3.75 -3.82 -9.49
C ALA A 91 -3.02 -2.81 -10.40
N ALA A 92 -1.69 -2.75 -10.33
CA ALA A 92 -0.90 -1.88 -11.18
C ALA A 92 -1.04 -2.22 -12.68
N ASP A 93 -1.05 -3.51 -13.00
CA ASP A 93 -1.27 -3.99 -14.36
C ASP A 93 -2.68 -3.67 -14.87
N ALA A 94 -3.69 -3.80 -14.02
CA ALA A 94 -5.06 -3.46 -14.37
C ALA A 94 -5.21 -1.95 -14.63
N GLU A 95 -4.60 -1.12 -13.81
CA GLU A 95 -4.57 0.33 -13.97
C GLU A 95 -3.89 0.72 -15.30
N ALA A 96 -2.72 0.13 -15.59
CA ALA A 96 -2.01 0.36 -16.85
C ALA A 96 -2.82 -0.10 -18.07
N ARG A 97 -3.56 -1.21 -17.97
CA ARG A 97 -4.48 -1.65 -19.05
C ARG A 97 -5.62 -0.67 -19.24
N GLY A 98 -6.27 -0.24 -18.15
CA GLY A 98 -7.36 0.74 -18.17
C GLY A 98 -6.92 2.06 -18.78
N HIS A 99 -5.74 2.55 -18.39
CA HIS A 99 -5.16 3.77 -18.97
C HIS A 99 -4.97 3.65 -20.49
N ARG A 100 -4.35 2.54 -20.97
CA ARG A 100 -4.14 2.32 -22.41
C ARG A 100 -5.47 2.22 -23.17
N GLN A 101 -6.41 1.43 -22.67
CA GLN A 101 -7.71 1.24 -23.33
C GLN A 101 -8.49 2.55 -23.41
N SER A 102 -8.57 3.28 -22.30
CA SER A 102 -9.23 4.58 -22.25
C SER A 102 -8.55 5.61 -23.16
N GLY A 103 -7.22 5.63 -23.23
CA GLY A 103 -6.46 6.48 -24.17
C GLY A 103 -6.77 6.16 -25.62
N ASN A 104 -6.93 4.90 -25.97
CA ASN A 104 -7.33 4.47 -27.31
C ASN A 104 -8.72 5.01 -27.69
N VAL A 105 -9.67 5.01 -26.75
CA VAL A 105 -11.02 5.57 -26.99
C VAL A 105 -10.96 7.08 -27.23
N VAL A 106 -10.16 7.82 -26.44
CA VAL A 106 -9.96 9.27 -26.64
C VAL A 106 -9.33 9.54 -28.00
N ASN A 107 -8.31 8.78 -28.39
CA ASN A 107 -7.66 8.95 -29.68
C ASN A 107 -8.59 8.58 -30.86
N ALA A 108 -9.40 7.54 -30.71
CA ALA A 108 -10.41 7.15 -31.69
C ALA A 108 -11.44 8.26 -31.88
N ALA A 109 -11.87 8.93 -30.80
CA ALA A 109 -12.79 10.04 -30.87
C ALA A 109 -12.22 11.22 -31.69
N ALA A 110 -10.96 11.56 -31.45
CA ALA A 110 -10.28 12.59 -32.23
C ALA A 110 -10.20 12.23 -33.74
N GLY A 111 -9.84 10.96 -34.03
CA GLY A 111 -9.77 10.42 -35.37
C GLY A 111 -11.13 10.42 -36.10
N ASP A 112 -12.19 10.03 -35.39
CA ASP A 112 -13.56 10.00 -35.98
C ASP A 112 -14.08 11.39 -36.24
N ILE A 113 -13.81 12.36 -35.37
CA ILE A 113 -14.17 13.76 -35.58
C ILE A 113 -13.47 14.29 -36.83
N ALA A 114 -12.18 14.05 -36.98
CA ALA A 114 -11.42 14.50 -38.15
C ALA A 114 -11.92 13.82 -39.45
N ARG A 115 -12.19 12.54 -39.42
CA ARG A 115 -12.67 11.77 -40.58
C ARG A 115 -14.06 12.18 -41.04
N THR A 116 -14.95 12.50 -40.12
CA THR A 116 -16.34 12.89 -40.41
C THR A 116 -16.53 14.37 -40.68
N ALA A 117 -15.54 15.22 -40.40
CA ALA A 117 -15.60 16.65 -40.59
C ALA A 117 -16.09 17.09 -42.00
N PRO A 118 -15.61 16.51 -43.13
CA PRO A 118 -16.05 16.90 -44.46
C PRO A 118 -17.54 16.63 -44.75
N TYR A 119 -18.18 15.74 -44.00
CA TYR A 119 -19.54 15.26 -44.27
C TYR A 119 -20.58 15.81 -43.29
N THR A 120 -20.19 16.73 -42.39
CA THR A 120 -21.07 17.29 -41.35
C THR A 120 -22.15 18.25 -41.91
N ASN A 121 -22.05 18.62 -43.14
CA ASN A 121 -23.06 19.43 -43.88
C ASN A 121 -24.26 18.60 -44.39
N THR A 122 -24.20 17.26 -44.28
CA THR A 122 -25.28 16.36 -44.69
C THR A 122 -25.94 15.70 -43.47
N ALA A 123 -27.25 15.45 -43.57
CA ALA A 123 -27.99 14.76 -42.52
C ALA A 123 -27.42 13.35 -42.24
N ALA A 124 -27.00 12.64 -43.29
CA ALA A 124 -26.37 11.33 -43.16
C ALA A 124 -25.02 11.38 -42.44
N GLY A 125 -24.18 12.35 -42.78
CA GLY A 125 -22.88 12.54 -42.12
C GLY A 125 -23.02 12.94 -40.64
N GLN A 126 -23.98 13.82 -40.33
CA GLN A 126 -24.28 14.17 -38.93
C GLN A 126 -24.73 12.97 -38.11
N LEU A 127 -25.62 12.14 -38.66
CA LEU A 127 -26.10 10.93 -38.00
C LEU A 127 -24.98 9.91 -37.81
N ALA A 128 -24.12 9.71 -38.80
CA ALA A 128 -22.97 8.82 -38.69
C ALA A 128 -22.00 9.28 -37.57
N ARG A 129 -21.70 10.59 -37.50
CA ARG A 129 -20.86 11.17 -36.44
C ARG A 129 -21.47 10.99 -35.06
N LEU A 130 -22.77 11.23 -34.89
CA LEU A 130 -23.43 11.02 -33.59
C LEU A 130 -23.42 9.55 -33.14
N ARG A 131 -23.61 8.60 -34.08
CA ARG A 131 -23.51 7.18 -33.77
C ARG A 131 -22.10 6.81 -33.33
N ALA A 132 -21.07 7.21 -34.06
CA ALA A 132 -19.68 6.98 -33.72
C ALA A 132 -19.32 7.51 -32.30
N LEU A 133 -19.70 8.76 -32.03
CA LEU A 133 -19.49 9.37 -30.71
C LEU A 133 -20.23 8.63 -29.56
N ARG A 134 -21.46 8.19 -29.82
CA ARG A 134 -22.23 7.39 -28.85
C ARG A 134 -21.55 6.07 -28.57
N ASP A 135 -21.04 5.40 -29.60
CA ASP A 135 -20.39 4.10 -29.45
C ASP A 135 -19.10 4.22 -28.66
N LEU A 136 -18.30 5.27 -28.88
CA LEU A 136 -17.10 5.59 -28.11
C LEU A 136 -17.42 5.91 -26.64
N VAL A 137 -18.50 6.63 -26.35
CA VAL A 137 -18.96 6.85 -24.97
C VAL A 137 -19.34 5.52 -24.31
N SER A 138 -20.02 4.63 -25.06
CA SER A 138 -20.38 3.30 -24.55
C SER A 138 -19.13 2.47 -24.25
N GLU A 139 -18.14 2.47 -25.13
CA GLU A 139 -16.86 1.80 -24.94
C GLU A 139 -16.11 2.33 -23.70
N GLN A 140 -15.99 3.65 -23.57
CA GLN A 140 -15.38 4.26 -22.40
C GLN A 140 -16.06 3.85 -21.09
N ARG A 141 -17.39 3.80 -21.08
CA ARG A 141 -18.16 3.34 -19.91
C ARG A 141 -17.87 1.88 -19.58
N GLN A 142 -17.70 1.03 -20.60
CA GLN A 142 -17.33 -0.38 -20.40
C GLN A 142 -15.93 -0.51 -19.79
N VAL A 143 -14.95 0.25 -20.27
CA VAL A 143 -13.59 0.28 -19.72
C VAL A 143 -13.61 0.66 -18.23
N ILE A 144 -14.33 1.74 -17.88
CA ILE A 144 -14.45 2.20 -16.50
C ILE A 144 -15.17 1.15 -15.62
N ALA A 145 -16.27 0.56 -16.12
CA ALA A 145 -17.01 -0.45 -15.39
C ALA A 145 -16.17 -1.71 -15.13
N ALA A 146 -15.44 -2.18 -16.13
CA ALA A 146 -14.53 -3.34 -15.99
C ALA A 146 -13.40 -3.07 -14.98
N SER A 147 -12.78 -1.89 -15.03
CA SER A 147 -11.76 -1.47 -14.07
C SER A 147 -12.32 -1.43 -12.64
N LYS A 148 -13.51 -0.84 -12.47
CA LYS A 148 -14.17 -0.76 -11.16
C LYS A 148 -14.52 -2.14 -10.60
N ALA A 149 -15.03 -3.05 -11.42
CA ALA A 149 -15.33 -4.44 -11.02
C ALA A 149 -14.05 -5.15 -10.56
N HIS A 150 -12.99 -5.08 -11.35
CA HIS A 150 -11.71 -5.70 -11.02
C HIS A 150 -11.09 -5.11 -9.73
N SER A 151 -11.14 -3.80 -9.55
CA SER A 151 -10.69 -3.14 -8.31
C SER A 151 -11.47 -3.63 -7.08
N ALA A 152 -12.77 -3.88 -7.23
CA ALA A 152 -13.60 -4.43 -6.15
C ALA A 152 -13.21 -5.88 -5.80
N GLU A 153 -12.90 -6.70 -6.80
CA GLU A 153 -12.39 -8.07 -6.62
C GLU A 153 -11.04 -8.09 -5.88
N LEU A 154 -10.11 -7.25 -6.31
CA LEU A 154 -8.80 -7.11 -5.66
C LEU A 154 -8.95 -6.63 -4.21
N ALA A 155 -9.80 -5.62 -3.97
CA ALA A 155 -10.08 -5.14 -2.62
C ALA A 155 -10.71 -6.22 -1.73
N ALA A 156 -11.56 -7.08 -2.26
CA ALA A 156 -12.10 -8.23 -1.54
C ALA A 156 -11.01 -9.25 -1.20
N ALA A 157 -10.12 -9.54 -2.16
CA ALA A 157 -8.98 -10.45 -1.96
C ALA A 157 -8.00 -9.92 -0.89
N VAL A 158 -7.72 -8.61 -0.88
CA VAL A 158 -6.88 -7.97 0.16
C VAL A 158 -7.53 -8.09 1.54
N ARG A 159 -8.84 -7.87 1.66
CA ARG A 159 -9.54 -8.02 2.95
C ARG A 159 -9.52 -9.45 3.49
N GLN A 160 -9.33 -10.45 2.65
CA GLN A 160 -9.18 -11.86 3.06
C GLN A 160 -7.77 -12.17 3.59
N LEU A 161 -6.79 -11.28 3.37
CA LEU A 161 -5.47 -11.40 3.97
C LEU A 161 -5.57 -11.05 5.45
N THR A 162 -5.59 -12.08 6.31
CA THR A 162 -5.67 -11.86 7.76
C THR A 162 -4.30 -11.99 8.39
N TYR A 163 -3.77 -10.91 8.90
CA TYR A 163 -2.54 -10.85 9.70
C TYR A 163 -2.81 -11.11 11.19
N LYS A 164 -3.84 -11.93 11.51
CA LYS A 164 -4.31 -12.16 12.90
C LYS A 164 -3.25 -12.70 13.88
N ASP A 165 -2.18 -13.23 13.35
CA ASP A 165 -1.07 -13.76 14.16
C ASP A 165 0.21 -12.92 14.01
N ALA A 166 0.10 -11.62 13.72
CA ALA A 166 1.26 -10.75 13.72
C ALA A 166 1.90 -10.75 15.13
N PRO A 167 3.20 -11.02 15.24
CA PRO A 167 3.85 -11.39 16.52
C PRO A 167 3.93 -10.29 17.56
N VAL A 168 3.45 -9.09 17.25
CA VAL A 168 3.63 -7.90 18.13
C VAL A 168 2.81 -7.97 19.42
N GLN A 169 1.71 -8.73 19.46
CA GLN A 169 0.89 -8.82 20.68
C GLN A 169 1.19 -10.00 21.59
N ALA A 170 1.90 -11.03 21.12
CA ALA A 170 2.18 -12.22 21.92
C ALA A 170 3.51 -12.17 22.67
N LEU A 171 4.40 -11.23 22.36
CA LEU A 171 5.64 -11.02 23.11
C LEU A 171 5.43 -10.26 24.44
N ASP A 172 4.30 -9.56 24.56
CA ASP A 172 4.01 -8.80 25.79
C ASP A 172 3.36 -9.64 26.91
N HIS A 173 2.86 -10.85 26.61
CA HIS A 173 2.11 -11.62 27.61
C HIS A 173 2.80 -12.85 28.19
N ASP A 174 3.85 -13.38 27.54
CA ASP A 174 4.50 -14.62 27.96
C ASP A 174 6.00 -14.50 28.26
N LEU A 175 6.57 -13.31 28.22
CA LEU A 175 7.84 -13.12 28.90
C LEU A 175 7.55 -13.22 30.39
N PRO A 176 8.21 -14.14 31.14
CA PRO A 176 8.17 -14.08 32.59
C PRO A 176 8.53 -12.62 32.92
N GLN A 177 7.61 -11.94 33.60
CA GLN A 177 7.90 -10.61 34.12
C GLN A 177 9.16 -10.81 34.99
N SER A 178 10.31 -10.56 34.37
CA SER A 178 11.51 -10.33 35.15
C SER A 178 11.10 -9.32 36.19
N PRO A 179 11.22 -9.61 37.50
CA PRO A 179 10.92 -8.60 38.49
C PRO A 179 11.68 -7.37 38.00
N ALA A 180 10.92 -6.32 37.72
CA ALA A 180 11.50 -5.10 37.19
C ALA A 180 12.74 -4.82 38.05
N PRO A 181 13.94 -4.72 37.45
CA PRO A 181 15.06 -4.29 38.22
C PRO A 181 14.58 -3.05 38.92
N ARG A 182 14.55 -3.04 40.24
CA ARG A 182 14.51 -1.78 40.98
C ARG A 182 15.85 -1.13 40.70
N GLU A 183 15.98 -0.57 39.53
CA GLU A 183 17.05 0.35 39.25
C GLU A 183 16.74 1.58 40.08
N ASP A 184 17.40 1.63 41.21
CA ASP A 184 17.63 2.93 41.82
C ASP A 184 18.19 3.82 40.71
N PRO A 185 17.61 5.00 40.46
CA PRO A 185 18.03 5.85 39.37
C PRO A 185 19.53 6.03 39.42
N PRO A 186 20.24 5.83 38.30
CA PRO A 186 21.67 6.05 38.28
C PRO A 186 21.90 7.48 38.78
N HIS A 187 22.50 7.61 39.92
CA HIS A 187 22.77 8.85 40.65
C HIS A 187 21.68 9.43 41.56
N GLY A 188 20.68 8.66 41.94
CA GLY A 188 19.87 8.88 43.14
C GLY A 188 19.14 10.17 43.17
N LYS A 189 18.43 10.62 42.06
CA LYS A 189 18.36 11.94 42.28
C LYS A 189 17.24 12.78 41.81
N ASP A 190 16.94 13.02 40.69
CA ASP A 190 15.87 13.97 40.36
C ASP A 190 14.90 13.34 39.35
N PRO A 191 13.63 13.09 39.77
CA PRO A 191 12.60 12.53 38.86
C PRO A 191 12.40 13.35 37.60
N ARG A 192 12.88 14.58 37.56
CA ARG A 192 12.79 15.48 36.38
C ARG A 192 13.62 14.99 35.19
N TYR A 193 14.60 14.11 35.40
CA TYR A 193 15.45 13.55 34.35
C TYR A 193 14.99 12.18 33.83
N TRP A 194 13.84 11.69 34.31
CA TRP A 194 13.34 10.41 33.84
C TRP A 194 12.55 10.59 32.54
N ILE A 195 13.07 10.03 31.48
CA ILE A 195 12.38 10.02 30.18
C ILE A 195 11.33 8.92 30.21
N ASP A 196 10.06 9.29 30.22
CA ASP A 196 8.97 8.34 29.99
C ASP A 196 8.88 8.04 28.50
N VAL A 197 9.44 6.92 28.09
CA VAL A 197 9.46 6.48 26.67
C VAL A 197 8.08 6.37 26.04
N ARG A 198 7.00 6.28 26.83
CA ARG A 198 5.62 6.25 26.33
C ARG A 198 5.15 7.63 25.87
N LYS A 199 5.84 8.68 26.27
CA LYS A 199 5.55 10.07 25.90
C LYS A 199 6.46 10.62 24.81
N VAL A 200 7.44 9.83 24.37
CA VAL A 200 8.33 10.21 23.26
C VAL A 200 7.53 10.14 21.98
N ILE A 201 7.55 11.23 21.21
CA ILE A 201 6.98 11.29 19.88
C ILE A 201 8.09 11.36 18.84
N TYR A 202 7.87 10.72 17.70
CA TYR A 202 8.77 10.77 16.56
C TYR A 202 8.27 11.80 15.55
N ILE A 203 9.08 12.81 15.25
CA ILE A 203 8.76 13.88 14.29
C ILE A 203 9.95 14.00 13.33
N PRO A 204 9.74 13.79 12.01
CA PRO A 204 10.79 13.92 11.02
C PRO A 204 11.44 15.33 11.02
N GLU A 205 12.71 15.39 10.70
CA GLU A 205 13.60 16.55 10.80
C GLU A 205 13.11 17.85 10.12
N VAL A 206 12.15 17.76 9.22
CA VAL A 206 11.62 18.88 8.43
C VAL A 206 10.52 19.68 9.17
N THR A 207 10.08 19.23 10.32
CA THR A 207 8.98 19.86 11.08
C THR A 207 9.57 20.78 12.16
N PRO A 208 9.09 22.03 12.30
CA PRO A 208 9.51 22.87 13.40
C PRO A 208 9.19 22.20 14.74
N ALA A 209 10.09 22.36 15.72
CA ALA A 209 9.95 21.80 17.06
C ALA A 209 8.54 22.03 17.62
N PRO A 210 7.83 21.01 18.10
CA PRO A 210 6.53 21.21 18.71
C PRO A 210 6.67 22.01 20.01
N PRO A 211 5.77 22.95 20.30
CA PRO A 211 5.80 23.72 21.53
C PRO A 211 5.69 22.78 22.74
N ASN A 212 6.47 23.04 23.78
CA ASN A 212 6.56 22.24 25.02
C ASN A 212 7.18 20.84 24.87
N TYR A 213 8.02 20.64 23.86
CA TYR A 213 8.82 19.42 23.74
C TYR A 213 10.29 19.79 23.59
N GLU A 214 11.18 18.95 24.14
CA GLU A 214 12.62 19.02 23.95
C GLU A 214 13.11 17.85 23.11
N GLN A 215 14.12 18.07 22.31
CA GLN A 215 14.73 17.04 21.46
C GLN A 215 15.69 16.20 22.30
N ILE A 216 15.46 14.88 22.35
CA ILE A 216 16.27 13.92 23.10
C ILE A 216 17.12 13.01 22.19
N GLY A 217 16.88 13.09 20.88
CA GLY A 217 17.63 12.33 19.87
C GLY A 217 17.22 12.74 18.47
N PRO A 218 17.86 12.21 17.41
CA PRO A 218 17.43 12.44 16.04
C PRO A 218 15.93 12.10 15.91
N ASP A 219 15.12 13.07 15.51
CA ASP A 219 13.67 12.94 15.31
C ASP A 219 12.84 12.50 16.54
N MET A 220 13.43 12.47 17.75
CA MET A 220 12.77 12.09 18.99
C MET A 220 12.58 13.26 19.92
N TRP A 221 11.35 13.47 20.39
CA TRP A 221 10.93 14.59 21.21
C TRP A 221 10.22 14.13 22.49
N HIS A 222 10.54 14.75 23.61
CA HIS A 222 9.94 14.48 24.90
C HIS A 222 9.26 15.75 25.45
N PRO A 223 8.07 15.65 26.09
CA PRO A 223 7.42 16.80 26.68
C PRO A 223 8.30 17.43 27.77
N THR A 224 8.47 18.75 27.74
CA THR A 224 9.12 19.48 28.83
C THR A 224 8.30 19.41 30.09
N PRO A 225 8.90 19.16 31.26
CA PRO A 225 8.17 19.17 32.53
C PRO A 225 7.52 20.53 32.75
N SER A 226 6.23 20.52 33.07
CA SER A 226 5.51 21.76 33.47
C SER A 226 6.09 22.24 34.79
N THR A 227 6.61 23.45 34.80
CA THR A 227 7.04 24.15 36.03
C THR A 227 5.84 24.55 36.87
#